data_92b9deba164bf9ef64e83192c7f28679
#
_entry.id   92b9deba164bf9ef64e83192c7f28679
#
_cell.length_a   1.000
_cell.length_b   1.000
_cell.length_c   1.000
_cell.angle_alpha   90.00
_cell.angle_beta   90.00
_cell.angle_gamma   90.00
#
_symmetry.space_group_name_H-M   'P 1'
#
loop_
_entity.id
_entity.type
_entity.pdbx_description
1 polymer ?
#
loop_
_entity_poly.entity_id
_entity_poly.type
_entity_poly.pdbx_seq_one_letter_code
_entity_poly.pdbx_strand_id
1 'polypeptide(L)'
;MIQNLKGTISVNSAKGKGTSFIIKLPLTLAIIQGLLVRVGREVYSIPIANVIESQCINIKEINHIDNYEIMNVRNEVISILRLSRLFGIKETVQSDECYIVIVGSQEKKIGVMVDALIGEEDVVIKPLKDQFTNSPAIAGASILGDGSVSLIIDVSQLLELGVKQELLAQQQNQYM
;
A
#
# COMPACT_ATOMS: atom_id res chain seq x y z
N MET A 1 -9.50 -10.90 -22.59
CA MET A 1 -9.76 -9.64 -21.85
C MET A 1 -11.02 -9.69 -21.00
N ILE A 2 -12.19 -10.08 -21.54
CA ILE A 2 -13.45 -10.15 -20.77
C ILE A 2 -13.43 -11.26 -19.72
N GLN A 3 -12.75 -12.37 -19.95
CA GLN A 3 -12.57 -13.43 -18.95
C GLN A 3 -11.81 -12.98 -17.71
N ASN A 4 -10.85 -12.05 -17.84
CA ASN A 4 -10.13 -11.46 -16.72
C ASN A 4 -11.03 -10.54 -15.86
N LEU A 5 -12.14 -10.06 -16.42
CA LEU A 5 -13.13 -9.23 -15.73
C LEU A 5 -14.29 -10.07 -15.14
N LYS A 6 -14.19 -11.39 -15.19
CA LYS A 6 -15.26 -12.32 -14.77
C LYS A 6 -16.59 -12.06 -15.49
N GLY A 7 -16.53 -11.52 -16.71
CA GLY A 7 -17.68 -11.29 -17.56
C GLY A 7 -17.97 -12.47 -18.47
N THR A 8 -19.17 -12.49 -19.04
CA THR A 8 -19.57 -13.46 -20.05
C THR A 8 -19.95 -12.75 -21.35
N ILE A 9 -19.59 -13.36 -22.47
CA ILE A 9 -20.02 -12.93 -23.80
C ILE A 9 -20.94 -14.00 -24.37
N SER A 10 -22.12 -13.57 -24.83
CA SER A 10 -23.00 -14.41 -25.63
C SER A 10 -23.29 -13.76 -26.98
N VAL A 11 -23.38 -14.55 -28.02
CA VAL A 11 -23.67 -14.12 -29.38
C VAL A 11 -24.95 -14.73 -29.84
N ASN A 12 -25.92 -13.92 -30.22
CA ASN A 12 -27.15 -14.36 -30.85
C ASN A 12 -27.16 -13.91 -32.31
N SER A 13 -27.24 -14.88 -33.21
CA SER A 13 -27.33 -14.62 -34.65
C SER A 13 -28.56 -15.31 -35.20
N ALA A 14 -29.36 -14.56 -35.97
CA ALA A 14 -30.50 -15.10 -36.69
C ALA A 14 -30.37 -14.76 -38.18
N LYS A 15 -30.54 -15.74 -39.04
CA LYS A 15 -30.49 -15.56 -40.50
C LYS A 15 -31.55 -14.57 -40.95
N GLY A 16 -31.14 -13.46 -41.58
CA GLY A 16 -32.02 -12.41 -42.04
C GLY A 16 -32.41 -11.33 -41.03
N LYS A 17 -31.99 -11.44 -39.75
CA LYS A 17 -32.30 -10.49 -38.68
C LYS A 17 -31.08 -9.82 -38.05
N GLY A 18 -29.86 -10.19 -38.46
CA GLY A 18 -28.62 -9.63 -37.94
C GLY A 18 -28.04 -10.43 -36.77
N THR A 19 -26.98 -9.92 -36.19
CA THR A 19 -26.22 -10.51 -35.08
C THR A 19 -26.21 -9.57 -33.90
N SER A 20 -26.52 -10.06 -32.70
CA SER A 20 -26.40 -9.30 -31.47
C SER A 20 -25.37 -9.91 -30.53
N PHE A 21 -24.56 -9.06 -29.91
CA PHE A 21 -23.57 -9.43 -28.89
C PHE A 21 -24.11 -9.00 -27.54
N ILE A 22 -24.17 -9.93 -26.60
CA ILE A 22 -24.53 -9.64 -25.22
C ILE A 22 -23.29 -9.80 -24.35
N ILE A 23 -22.81 -8.69 -23.78
CA ILE A 23 -21.67 -8.67 -22.87
C ILE A 23 -22.21 -8.45 -21.46
N LYS A 24 -22.07 -9.42 -20.59
CA LYS A 24 -22.41 -9.31 -19.17
C LYS A 24 -21.14 -9.12 -18.38
N LEU A 25 -20.96 -7.95 -17.78
CA LEU A 25 -19.87 -7.65 -16.86
C LEU A 25 -20.41 -7.62 -15.43
N PRO A 26 -19.72 -8.25 -14.45
CA PRO A 26 -20.10 -8.11 -13.07
C PRO A 26 -19.87 -6.65 -12.64
N LEU A 27 -20.87 -6.02 -12.03
CA LEU A 27 -20.77 -4.69 -11.42
C LEU A 27 -20.13 -4.73 -10.01
N THR A 28 -19.56 -5.85 -9.61
CA THR A 28 -18.88 -6.02 -8.34
C THR A 28 -17.56 -5.24 -8.36
N LEU A 29 -17.61 -4.00 -7.85
CA LEU A 29 -16.43 -3.24 -7.49
C LEU A 29 -15.84 -3.86 -6.21
N ALA A 30 -14.52 -4.11 -6.20
CA ALA A 30 -13.84 -4.50 -4.98
C ALA A 30 -13.74 -3.27 -4.07
N ILE A 31 -14.55 -3.24 -3.01
CA ILE A 31 -14.52 -2.19 -1.98
C ILE A 31 -13.78 -2.75 -0.78
N ILE A 32 -12.76 -2.05 -0.32
CA ILE A 32 -12.03 -2.35 0.90
C ILE A 32 -12.06 -1.14 1.83
N GLN A 33 -11.92 -1.38 3.14
CA GLN A 33 -11.64 -0.31 4.08
C GLN A 33 -10.15 -0.01 4.07
N GLY A 34 -9.80 1.25 3.89
CA GLY A 34 -8.44 1.75 3.87
C GLY A 34 -8.20 2.80 4.93
N LEU A 35 -7.06 2.71 5.60
CA LEU A 35 -6.53 3.79 6.41
C LEU A 35 -5.81 4.77 5.48
N LEU A 36 -6.36 5.97 5.35
CA LEU A 36 -5.76 7.02 4.55
C LEU A 36 -4.61 7.69 5.32
N VAL A 37 -3.46 7.73 4.69
CA VAL A 37 -2.25 8.36 5.22
C VAL A 37 -1.71 9.37 4.24
N ARG A 38 -1.06 10.41 4.74
CA ARG A 38 -0.40 11.41 3.91
C ARG A 38 1.12 11.28 4.00
N VAL A 39 1.76 11.33 2.85
CA VAL A 39 3.22 11.39 2.72
C VAL A 39 3.56 12.50 1.72
N GLY A 40 4.15 13.57 2.23
CA GLY A 40 4.34 14.79 1.44
C GLY A 40 3.00 15.40 1.02
N ARG A 41 2.76 15.44 -0.27
CA ARG A 41 1.49 15.93 -0.86
C ARG A 41 0.55 14.80 -1.33
N GLU A 42 1.03 13.57 -1.26
CA GLU A 42 0.33 12.41 -1.77
C GLU A 42 -0.45 11.70 -0.67
N VAL A 43 -1.58 11.12 -1.05
CA VAL A 43 -2.42 10.31 -0.18
C VAL A 43 -2.30 8.85 -0.57
N TYR A 44 -2.02 8.01 0.42
CA TYR A 44 -1.95 6.57 0.27
C TYR A 44 -3.04 5.92 1.11
N SER A 45 -3.52 4.78 0.67
CA SER A 45 -4.46 3.95 1.39
C SER A 45 -3.79 2.63 1.80
N ILE A 46 -3.78 2.36 3.08
CA ILE A 46 -3.29 1.09 3.64
C ILE A 46 -4.52 0.24 3.97
N PRO A 47 -4.65 -0.98 3.40
CA PRO A 47 -5.78 -1.84 3.73
C PRO A 47 -5.86 -2.09 5.23
N ILE A 48 -7.00 -1.78 5.84
CA ILE A 48 -7.19 -1.87 7.30
C ILE A 48 -7.02 -3.29 7.82
N ALA A 49 -7.36 -4.29 7.01
CA ALA A 49 -7.16 -5.69 7.35
C ALA A 49 -5.70 -6.06 7.65
N ASN A 50 -4.75 -5.27 7.15
CA ASN A 50 -3.32 -5.46 7.37
C ASN A 50 -2.74 -4.53 8.43
N VAL A 51 -3.51 -3.58 8.95
CA VAL A 51 -3.08 -2.65 10.00
C VAL A 51 -3.24 -3.32 11.37
N ILE A 52 -2.17 -3.37 12.14
CA ILE A 52 -2.18 -3.89 13.51
C ILE A 52 -2.47 -2.76 14.48
N GLU A 53 -1.70 -1.68 14.40
CA GLU A 53 -1.87 -0.48 15.21
C GLU A 53 -1.18 0.73 14.55
N SER A 54 -1.50 1.91 15.00
CA SER A 54 -0.83 3.14 14.60
C SER A 54 -0.47 3.96 15.83
N GLN A 55 0.70 4.61 15.79
CA GLN A 55 1.22 5.41 16.88
C GLN A 55 1.78 6.74 16.36
N CYS A 56 1.56 7.81 17.13
CA CYS A 56 2.29 9.05 16.95
C CYS A 56 3.54 8.99 17.81
N ILE A 57 4.69 9.17 17.22
CA ILE A 57 5.99 9.10 17.90
C ILE A 57 6.83 10.33 17.58
N ASN A 58 7.83 10.58 18.45
CA ASN A 58 8.88 11.53 18.11
C ASN A 58 9.95 10.83 17.26
N ILE A 59 10.47 11.52 16.25
CA ILE A 59 11.52 10.97 15.36
C ILE A 59 12.75 10.50 16.17
N LYS A 60 12.99 11.08 17.33
CA LYS A 60 14.09 10.70 18.23
C LYS A 60 13.92 9.33 18.88
N GLU A 61 12.72 8.77 18.86
CA GLU A 61 12.43 7.42 19.36
C GLU A 61 12.84 6.32 18.36
N ILE A 62 13.12 6.71 17.11
CA ILE A 62 13.61 5.81 16.08
C ILE A 62 15.11 5.59 16.30
N ASN A 63 15.47 4.34 16.51
CA ASN A 63 16.86 3.94 16.62
C ASN A 63 17.41 3.56 15.25
N HIS A 64 18.73 3.72 15.08
CA HIS A 64 19.41 3.34 13.86
C HIS A 64 20.39 2.22 14.17
N ILE A 65 20.31 1.15 13.40
CA ILE A 65 21.32 0.10 13.35
C ILE A 65 21.87 0.10 11.93
N ASP A 66 23.12 0.52 11.78
CA ASP A 66 23.74 0.78 10.48
C ASP A 66 22.92 1.80 9.66
N ASN A 67 22.35 1.36 8.55
CA ASN A 67 21.48 2.19 7.68
C ASN A 67 19.99 1.91 7.87
N TYR A 68 19.62 1.13 8.89
CA TYR A 68 18.24 0.71 9.13
C TYR A 68 17.64 1.41 10.32
N GLU A 69 16.41 1.80 10.16
CA GLU A 69 15.59 2.39 11.20
C GLU A 69 14.78 1.31 11.90
N ILE A 70 14.84 1.29 13.21
CA ILE A 70 14.11 0.34 14.04
C ILE A 70 13.44 1.06 15.20
N MET A 71 12.38 0.49 15.69
CA MET A 71 11.68 0.95 16.88
C MET A 71 11.33 -0.24 17.79
N ASN A 72 11.36 -0.01 19.09
CA ASN A 72 10.89 -0.99 20.06
C ASN A 72 9.41 -0.73 20.35
N VAL A 73 8.57 -1.68 20.05
CA VAL A 73 7.13 -1.64 20.31
C VAL A 73 6.76 -2.85 21.15
N ARG A 74 6.28 -2.61 22.38
CA ARG A 74 5.85 -3.68 23.31
C ARG A 74 6.86 -4.83 23.47
N ASN A 75 8.13 -4.47 23.60
CA ASN A 75 9.27 -5.42 23.71
C ASN A 75 9.60 -6.21 22.42
N GLU A 76 9.03 -5.83 21.29
CA GLU A 76 9.41 -6.34 19.97
C GLU A 76 10.16 -5.25 19.20
N VAL A 77 11.24 -5.62 18.55
CA VAL A 77 11.98 -4.73 17.64
C VAL A 77 11.34 -4.81 16.27
N ILE A 78 10.87 -3.67 15.77
CA ILE A 78 10.18 -3.56 14.48
C ILE A 78 11.00 -2.69 13.56
N SER A 79 11.24 -3.17 12.34
CA SER A 79 11.89 -2.40 11.27
C SER A 79 10.96 -1.31 10.76
N ILE A 80 11.49 -0.12 10.55
CA ILE A 80 10.74 1.03 10.03
C ILE A 80 11.07 1.24 8.56
N LEU A 81 10.02 1.36 7.76
CA LEU A 81 10.09 1.70 6.36
C LEU A 81 9.47 3.08 6.11
N ARG A 82 10.27 4.02 5.61
CA ARG A 82 9.74 5.35 5.24
C ARG A 82 9.13 5.31 3.86
N LEU A 83 7.83 5.55 3.74
CA LEU A 83 7.17 5.65 2.44
C LEU A 83 7.74 6.77 1.57
N SER A 84 8.15 7.87 2.18
CA SER A 84 8.80 8.98 1.47
C SER A 84 10.05 8.53 0.71
N ARG A 85 10.89 7.71 1.34
CA ARG A 85 12.10 7.17 0.69
C ARG A 85 11.75 6.11 -0.36
N LEU A 86 10.78 5.24 -0.06
CA LEU A 86 10.37 4.18 -0.97
C LEU A 86 9.83 4.73 -2.30
N PHE A 87 9.05 5.80 -2.22
CA PHE A 87 8.42 6.42 -3.40
C PHE A 87 9.17 7.65 -3.92
N GLY A 88 10.34 7.97 -3.37
CA GLY A 88 11.15 9.12 -3.81
C GLY A 88 10.47 10.47 -3.58
N ILE A 89 9.64 10.57 -2.55
CA ILE A 89 8.94 11.81 -2.19
C ILE A 89 9.87 12.68 -1.36
N LYS A 90 10.01 13.95 -1.77
CA LYS A 90 10.77 14.91 -0.98
C LYS A 90 10.07 15.19 0.35
N GLU A 91 10.79 15.05 1.44
CA GLU A 91 10.31 15.42 2.76
C GLU A 91 10.12 16.95 2.81
N THR A 92 8.88 17.39 2.87
CA THR A 92 8.53 18.82 2.85
C THR A 92 8.28 19.41 4.23
N VAL A 93 8.12 18.57 5.24
CA VAL A 93 7.81 18.98 6.61
C VAL A 93 8.85 18.36 7.55
N GLN A 94 9.67 19.19 8.16
CA GLN A 94 10.49 18.82 9.31
C GLN A 94 9.62 18.97 10.57
N SER A 95 8.80 17.98 10.86
CA SER A 95 8.15 17.85 12.15
C SER A 95 8.96 16.87 12.99
N ASP A 96 9.11 17.17 14.28
CA ASP A 96 9.69 16.23 15.23
C ASP A 96 8.77 15.06 15.52
N GLU A 97 7.50 15.17 15.14
CA GLU A 97 6.48 14.12 15.28
C GLU A 97 6.18 13.46 13.93
N CYS A 98 6.05 12.17 13.95
CA CYS A 98 5.64 11.35 12.82
C CYS A 98 4.69 10.24 13.26
N TYR A 99 4.02 9.62 12.30
CA TYR A 99 3.14 8.50 12.56
C TYR A 99 3.76 7.22 12.03
N ILE A 100 3.71 6.19 12.85
CA ILE A 100 4.09 4.84 12.46
C ILE A 100 2.83 3.99 12.41
N VAL A 101 2.57 3.41 11.26
CA VAL A 101 1.51 2.41 11.06
C VAL A 101 2.15 1.04 11.03
N ILE A 102 1.86 0.22 12.02
CA ILE A 102 2.39 -1.15 12.08
C ILE A 102 1.48 -2.04 11.23
N VAL A 103 2.05 -2.65 10.23
CA VAL A 103 1.34 -3.50 9.27
C VAL A 103 1.95 -4.89 9.23
N GLY A 104 1.14 -5.86 8.85
CA GLY A 104 1.57 -7.24 8.68
C GLY A 104 0.68 -8.25 9.37
N SER A 105 1.31 -9.29 9.90
CA SER A 105 0.69 -10.35 10.68
C SER A 105 1.40 -10.51 12.03
N GLN A 106 0.97 -11.44 12.86
CA GLN A 106 1.64 -11.69 14.13
C GLN A 106 3.08 -12.20 13.96
N GLU A 107 3.39 -12.84 12.83
CA GLU A 107 4.71 -13.42 12.55
C GLU A 107 5.65 -12.44 11.87
N LYS A 108 5.11 -11.55 11.04
CA LYS A 108 5.89 -10.56 10.26
C LYS A 108 5.23 -9.20 10.36
N LYS A 109 5.92 -8.26 10.98
CA LYS A 109 5.48 -6.88 11.17
C LYS A 109 6.53 -5.91 10.69
N ILE A 110 6.09 -4.83 10.09
CA ILE A 110 6.92 -3.66 9.81
C ILE A 110 6.19 -2.40 10.23
N GLY A 111 6.92 -1.38 10.60
CA GLY A 111 6.39 -0.04 10.82
C GLY A 111 6.53 0.79 9.54
N VAL A 112 5.43 1.35 9.09
CA VAL A 112 5.39 2.24 7.94
C VAL A 112 5.32 3.67 8.43
N MET A 113 6.36 4.46 8.17
CA MET A 113 6.42 5.86 8.58
C MET A 113 5.71 6.75 7.57
N VAL A 114 4.79 7.56 8.08
CA VAL A 114 3.99 8.51 7.31
C VAL A 114 3.94 9.87 8.02
N ASP A 115 3.59 10.92 7.27
CA ASP A 115 3.55 12.29 7.82
C ASP A 115 2.29 12.56 8.65
N ALA A 116 1.16 11.99 8.22
CA ALA A 116 -0.11 12.16 8.93
C ALA A 116 -1.06 11.00 8.67
N LEU A 117 -1.95 10.76 9.63
CA LEU A 117 -3.14 9.92 9.47
C LEU A 117 -4.33 10.81 9.13
N ILE A 118 -5.03 10.48 8.05
CA ILE A 118 -6.22 11.23 7.61
C ILE A 118 -7.48 10.63 8.22
N GLY A 119 -7.62 9.30 8.13
CA GLY A 119 -8.78 8.58 8.64
C GLY A 119 -9.04 7.29 7.86
N GLU A 120 -10.14 6.66 8.18
CA GLU A 120 -10.59 5.42 7.54
C GLU A 120 -11.68 5.74 6.53
N GLU A 121 -11.55 5.21 5.32
CA GLU A 121 -12.55 5.34 4.26
C GLU A 121 -12.72 4.05 3.49
N ASP A 122 -13.91 3.87 2.92
CA ASP A 122 -14.15 2.82 1.93
C ASP A 122 -13.49 3.24 0.61
N VAL A 123 -12.59 2.41 0.11
CA VAL A 123 -11.86 2.64 -1.13
C VAL A 123 -12.23 1.59 -2.17
N VAL A 124 -12.47 2.04 -3.38
CA VAL A 124 -12.76 1.18 -4.53
C VAL A 124 -11.45 0.90 -5.26
N ILE A 125 -11.02 -0.35 -5.28
CA ILE A 125 -9.79 -0.75 -5.94
C ILE A 125 -10.00 -0.72 -7.45
N LYS A 126 -9.25 0.13 -8.13
CA LYS A 126 -9.07 0.09 -9.58
C LYS A 126 -7.66 -0.43 -9.88
N PRO A 127 -7.52 -1.58 -10.55
CA PRO A 127 -6.21 -2.09 -10.92
C PRO A 127 -5.54 -1.07 -11.86
N LEU A 128 -4.30 -0.76 -11.58
CA LEU A 128 -3.49 0.11 -12.44
C LEU A 128 -3.12 -0.67 -13.72
N LYS A 129 -3.32 -0.05 -14.86
CA LYS A 129 -2.81 -0.57 -16.13
C LYS A 129 -1.28 -0.48 -16.16
N ASP A 130 -0.66 -1.30 -16.96
CA ASP A 130 0.77 -1.65 -17.03
C ASP A 130 1.82 -0.51 -16.88
N GLN A 131 1.42 0.76 -17.01
CA GLN A 131 2.34 1.89 -16.89
C GLN A 131 2.77 2.21 -15.46
N PHE A 132 2.04 1.72 -14.45
CA PHE A 132 2.32 1.97 -13.03
C PHE A 132 2.77 0.70 -12.28
N THR A 133 2.88 -0.42 -12.97
CA THR A 133 3.29 -1.71 -12.39
C THR A 133 4.75 -1.74 -11.95
N ASN A 134 5.54 -0.73 -12.32
CA ASN A 134 6.95 -0.62 -11.91
C ASN A 134 7.15 0.04 -10.53
N SER A 135 6.10 0.54 -9.90
CA SER A 135 6.21 1.08 -8.55
C SER A 135 6.09 -0.05 -7.53
N PRO A 136 7.13 -0.30 -6.74
CA PRO A 136 7.08 -1.35 -5.73
C PRO A 136 6.00 -1.04 -4.70
N ALA A 137 5.33 -2.08 -4.23
CA ALA A 137 4.35 -2.02 -3.14
C ALA A 137 3.09 -1.18 -3.43
N ILE A 138 2.69 -1.01 -4.69
CA ILE A 138 1.41 -0.41 -5.08
C ILE A 138 0.49 -1.48 -5.67
N ALA A 139 -0.68 -1.68 -5.04
CA ALA A 139 -1.69 -2.64 -5.48
C ALA A 139 -2.67 -2.06 -6.49
N GLY A 140 -2.89 -0.76 -6.46
CA GLY A 140 -3.87 -0.11 -7.31
C GLY A 140 -4.07 1.36 -6.95
N ALA A 141 -5.11 1.95 -7.48
CA ALA A 141 -5.53 3.31 -7.17
C ALA A 141 -7.02 3.36 -6.83
N SER A 142 -7.41 4.34 -6.08
CA SER A 142 -8.81 4.67 -5.78
C SER A 142 -9.07 6.15 -5.94
N ILE A 143 -10.31 6.48 -6.24
CA ILE A 143 -10.79 7.85 -6.23
C ILE A 143 -11.54 8.05 -4.91
N LEU A 144 -11.11 9.02 -4.13
CA LEU A 144 -11.71 9.38 -2.85
C LEU A 144 -13.00 10.20 -3.05
N GLY A 145 -13.76 10.37 -1.98
CA GLY A 145 -15.02 11.10 -2.01
C GLY A 145 -14.91 12.57 -2.44
N ASP A 146 -13.75 13.20 -2.25
CA ASP A 146 -13.43 14.56 -2.69
C ASP A 146 -12.94 14.65 -4.16
N GLY A 147 -12.86 13.51 -4.85
CA GLY A 147 -12.36 13.40 -6.22
C GLY A 147 -10.84 13.26 -6.35
N SER A 148 -10.10 13.31 -5.24
CA SER A 148 -8.65 13.07 -5.24
C SER A 148 -8.32 11.59 -5.47
N VAL A 149 -7.11 11.33 -5.93
CA VAL A 149 -6.62 9.95 -6.15
C VAL A 149 -5.77 9.51 -4.96
N SER A 150 -6.04 8.32 -4.46
CA SER A 150 -5.22 7.62 -3.48
C SER A 150 -4.58 6.38 -4.10
N LEU A 151 -3.32 6.15 -3.82
CA LEU A 151 -2.64 4.92 -4.22
C LEU A 151 -2.79 3.89 -3.10
N ILE A 152 -3.17 2.67 -3.47
CA ILE A 152 -3.39 1.58 -2.53
C ILE A 152 -2.09 0.80 -2.34
N ILE A 153 -1.66 0.69 -1.10
CA ILE A 153 -0.44 -0.01 -0.72
C ILE A 153 -0.65 -1.52 -0.75
N ASP A 154 0.28 -2.24 -1.36
CA ASP A 154 0.41 -3.69 -1.24
C ASP A 154 1.29 -4.03 -0.03
N VAL A 155 0.66 -4.38 1.08
CA VAL A 155 1.35 -4.69 2.33
C VAL A 155 2.23 -5.93 2.20
N SER A 156 1.83 -6.91 1.38
CA SER A 156 2.64 -8.11 1.17
C SER A 156 3.98 -7.78 0.52
N GLN A 157 3.97 -6.91 -0.48
CA GLN A 157 5.20 -6.42 -1.10
C GLN A 157 6.02 -5.54 -0.16
N LEU A 158 5.37 -4.72 0.68
CA LEU A 158 6.10 -3.96 1.71
C LEU A 158 6.83 -4.87 2.70
N LEU A 159 6.19 -5.95 3.13
CA LEU A 159 6.81 -6.92 4.03
C LEU A 159 8.01 -7.61 3.37
N GLU A 160 7.92 -7.97 2.11
CA GLU A 160 9.05 -8.55 1.35
C GLU A 160 10.22 -7.57 1.24
N LEU A 161 9.94 -6.28 1.00
CA LEU A 161 10.95 -5.23 0.94
C LEU A 161 11.61 -5.03 2.32
N GLY A 162 10.84 -5.04 3.40
CA GLY A 162 11.36 -4.96 4.78
C GLY A 162 12.29 -6.13 5.11
N VAL A 163 11.89 -7.35 4.83
CA VAL A 163 12.72 -8.55 5.03
C VAL A 163 14.00 -8.49 4.20
N LYS A 164 13.92 -8.06 2.95
CA LYS A 164 15.09 -7.91 2.08
C LYS A 164 16.09 -6.90 2.66
N GLN A 165 15.61 -5.79 3.21
CA GLN A 165 16.47 -4.81 3.89
C GLN A 165 17.17 -5.44 5.09
N GLU A 166 16.46 -6.15 5.95
CA GLU A 166 17.02 -6.83 7.12
C GLU A 166 18.09 -7.86 6.74
N LEU A 167 17.87 -8.64 5.69
CA LEU A 167 18.84 -9.62 5.20
C LEU A 167 20.11 -8.97 4.67
N LEU A 168 19.99 -7.85 3.98
CA LEU A 168 21.14 -7.08 3.49
C LEU A 168 21.96 -6.50 4.66
N ALA A 169 21.31 -6.05 5.73
CA ALA A 169 21.96 -5.59 6.93
C ALA A 169 22.79 -6.70 7.60
N GLN A 170 22.19 -7.87 7.76
CA GLN A 170 22.87 -9.01 8.38
C GLN A 170 24.10 -9.46 7.56
N GLN A 171 24.03 -9.41 6.24
CA GLN A 171 25.16 -9.77 5.38
C GLN A 171 26.33 -8.78 5.50
N GLN A 172 26.05 -7.47 5.60
CA GLN A 172 27.10 -6.46 5.78
C GLN A 172 27.83 -6.59 7.11
N ASN A 173 27.12 -6.98 8.18
CA ASN A 173 27.73 -7.21 9.49
C ASN A 173 28.62 -8.46 9.57
N GLN A 174 28.45 -9.42 8.66
CA GLN A 174 29.31 -10.62 8.60
C GLN A 174 30.66 -10.36 7.91
N TYR A 175 30.78 -9.27 7.13
CA TYR A 175 32.01 -8.92 6.42
C TYR A 175 32.84 -7.84 7.13
N MET A 176 32.39 -7.39 8.26
CA MET A 176 33.16 -6.51 9.15
C MET A 176 33.66 -7.25 10.39
#